data_7650f1c56c67e36f5fc7e449a0c93ddb
#
_entry.id   7650f1c56c67e36f5fc7e449a0c93ddb
#
_cell.length_a   1.000
_cell.length_b   1.000
_cell.length_c   1.000
_cell.angle_alpha   90.00
_cell.angle_beta   90.00
_cell.angle_gamma   90.00
#
_symmetry.space_group_name_H-M   'P 1'
#
loop_
_entity.id
_entity.type
_entity.pdbx_description
1 polymer ?
#
loop_
_entity_poly.entity_id
_entity_poly.type
_entity_poly.pdbx_seq_one_letter_code
_entity_poly.pdbx_strand_id
1 'polypeptide(L)'
;MDTVKIKDKSFRVSIPEAEIKERVKALAEQMSKDLEGKNPIFLGVLNGSFIFAADLMREMTVPCEISFVKLASYQGTTSTGKVREVLGINENLSGRTVVIVEDIVESGQTMKQMIESLGTRNPESVRICTLFFKPEKLKEELNLDYVAFSIPDDFIVGYGLDYDGLGRELKDVYTIVE
;
A
#
# COMPACT_ATOMS: atom_id res chain seq x y z
N MET A 1 4.00 -4.13 -28.38
CA MET A 1 4.39 -3.97 -26.96
C MET A 1 3.86 -2.64 -26.51
N ASP A 2 3.02 -2.67 -25.50
CA ASP A 2 2.39 -1.43 -25.03
C ASP A 2 3.38 -0.64 -24.19
N THR A 3 3.91 0.41 -24.78
CA THR A 3 4.77 1.37 -24.10
C THR A 3 4.02 2.68 -23.94
N VAL A 4 4.20 3.33 -22.80
CA VAL A 4 3.70 4.67 -22.55
C VAL A 4 4.85 5.60 -22.24
N LYS A 5 4.71 6.85 -22.63
CA LYS A 5 5.66 7.89 -22.26
C LYS A 5 5.01 8.81 -21.23
N ILE A 6 5.69 9.01 -20.12
CA ILE A 6 5.28 9.95 -19.08
C ILE A 6 6.43 10.93 -18.92
N LYS A 7 6.20 12.19 -19.29
CA LYS A 7 7.21 13.24 -19.31
C LYS A 7 8.46 12.81 -20.10
N ASP A 8 9.59 12.69 -19.45
CA ASP A 8 10.89 12.36 -20.03
C ASP A 8 11.21 10.86 -20.01
N LYS A 9 10.35 10.03 -19.43
CA LYS A 9 10.59 8.59 -19.26
C LYS A 9 9.63 7.75 -20.09
N SER A 10 10.12 6.61 -20.52
CA SER A 10 9.33 5.58 -21.21
C SER A 10 9.15 4.37 -20.30
N PHE A 11 7.98 3.76 -20.40
CA PHE A 11 7.59 2.64 -19.56
C PHE A 11 6.95 1.56 -20.42
N ARG A 12 7.11 0.31 -20.02
CA ARG A 12 6.53 -0.87 -20.68
C ARG A 12 5.70 -1.67 -19.70
N VAL A 13 4.58 -2.23 -20.15
CA VAL A 13 3.73 -3.10 -19.33
C VAL A 13 4.57 -4.24 -18.74
N SER A 14 4.51 -4.39 -17.45
CA SER A 14 5.14 -5.47 -16.69
C SER A 14 4.13 -6.39 -16.01
N ILE A 15 3.04 -5.82 -15.49
CA ILE A 15 1.97 -6.60 -14.85
C ILE A 15 0.63 -6.12 -15.42
N PRO A 16 -0.07 -6.96 -16.20
CA PRO A 16 -1.38 -6.58 -16.78
C PRO A 16 -2.47 -6.47 -15.72
N GLU A 17 -3.46 -5.63 -15.96
CA GLU A 17 -4.64 -5.42 -15.09
C GLU A 17 -5.31 -6.74 -14.68
N ALA A 18 -5.47 -7.67 -15.62
CA ALA A 18 -6.11 -8.96 -15.36
C ALA A 18 -5.35 -9.77 -14.29
N GLU A 19 -4.01 -9.76 -14.34
CA GLU A 19 -3.17 -10.42 -13.34
C GLU A 19 -3.27 -9.74 -11.98
N ILE A 20 -3.31 -8.41 -11.97
CA ILE A 20 -3.48 -7.63 -10.74
C ILE A 20 -4.82 -7.98 -10.07
N LYS A 21 -5.90 -7.96 -10.84
CA LYS A 21 -7.25 -8.26 -10.34
C LYS A 21 -7.38 -9.67 -9.79
N GLU A 22 -6.81 -10.65 -10.48
CA GLU A 22 -6.79 -12.04 -10.02
C GLU A 22 -6.05 -12.15 -8.67
N ARG A 23 -4.90 -11.51 -8.56
CA ARG A 23 -4.09 -11.52 -7.34
C ARG A 23 -4.77 -10.82 -6.17
N VAL A 24 -5.40 -9.67 -6.42
CA VAL A 24 -6.16 -8.92 -5.42
C VAL A 24 -7.33 -9.74 -4.91
N LYS A 25 -8.04 -10.42 -5.79
CA LYS A 25 -9.14 -11.32 -5.42
C LYS A 25 -8.67 -12.46 -4.51
N ALA A 26 -7.58 -13.13 -4.88
CA ALA A 26 -7.01 -14.21 -4.07
C ALA A 26 -6.58 -13.72 -2.69
N LEU A 27 -5.96 -12.53 -2.64
CA LEU A 27 -5.56 -11.89 -1.39
C LEU A 27 -6.75 -11.56 -0.50
N ALA A 28 -7.81 -11.00 -1.08
CA ALA A 28 -9.05 -10.68 -0.36
C ALA A 28 -9.75 -11.93 0.20
N GLU A 29 -9.72 -13.03 -0.54
CA GLU A 29 -10.26 -14.31 -0.07
C GLU A 29 -9.50 -14.82 1.17
N GLN A 30 -8.18 -14.77 1.15
CA GLN A 30 -7.36 -15.13 2.30
C GLN A 30 -7.64 -14.21 3.48
N MET A 31 -7.65 -12.91 3.24
CA MET A 31 -7.89 -11.90 4.28
C MET A 31 -9.29 -12.05 4.88
N SER A 32 -10.29 -12.35 4.08
CA SER A 32 -11.66 -12.54 4.56
C SER A 32 -11.77 -13.72 5.53
N LYS A 33 -11.05 -14.81 5.26
CA LYS A 33 -10.97 -15.95 6.19
C LYS A 33 -10.29 -15.57 7.49
N ASP A 34 -9.16 -14.90 7.40
CA ASP A 34 -8.34 -14.52 8.55
C ASP A 34 -9.02 -13.46 9.44
N LEU A 35 -9.84 -12.61 8.85
CA LEU A 35 -10.45 -11.45 9.52
C LEU A 35 -11.92 -11.68 9.91
N GLU A 36 -12.46 -12.85 9.65
CA GLU A 36 -13.83 -13.18 10.03
C GLU A 36 -14.06 -12.99 11.55
N GLY A 37 -15.11 -12.24 11.90
CA GLY A 37 -15.45 -11.96 13.28
C GLY A 37 -14.54 -10.97 14.00
N LYS A 38 -13.54 -10.40 13.34
CA LYS A 38 -12.56 -9.50 13.97
C LYS A 38 -12.90 -8.02 13.87
N ASN A 39 -13.95 -7.66 13.13
CA ASN A 39 -14.36 -6.28 12.91
C ASN A 39 -13.19 -5.38 12.47
N PRO A 40 -12.52 -5.71 11.35
CA PRO A 40 -11.32 -5.00 10.94
C PRO A 40 -11.62 -3.60 10.41
N ILE A 41 -10.67 -2.69 10.63
CA ILE A 41 -10.61 -1.41 9.96
C ILE A 41 -9.38 -1.36 9.07
N PHE A 42 -9.58 -1.07 7.78
CA PHE A 42 -8.51 -0.85 6.83
C PHE A 42 -8.09 0.62 6.84
N LEU A 43 -6.79 0.86 6.85
CA LEU A 43 -6.21 2.20 6.73
C LEU A 43 -5.43 2.29 5.42
N GLY A 44 -6.03 2.89 4.40
CA GLY A 44 -5.39 3.12 3.11
C GLY A 44 -4.39 4.27 3.20
N VAL A 45 -3.17 4.03 2.78
CA VAL A 45 -2.13 5.06 2.76
C VAL A 45 -2.16 5.79 1.43
N LEU A 46 -2.65 7.01 1.43
CA LEU A 46 -2.76 7.86 0.24
C LEU A 46 -1.39 8.46 -0.12
N ASN A 47 -1.14 8.75 -1.40
CA ASN A 47 -2.13 8.65 -2.50
C ASN A 47 -2.10 7.29 -3.21
N GLY A 48 -0.96 6.61 -3.26
CA GLY A 48 -0.71 5.47 -4.16
C GLY A 48 -1.59 4.25 -3.95
N SER A 49 -2.17 4.08 -2.76
CA SER A 49 -2.98 2.89 -2.44
C SER A 49 -4.45 2.99 -2.83
N PHE A 50 -4.92 4.12 -3.39
CA PHE A 50 -6.35 4.36 -3.54
C PHE A 50 -7.06 3.35 -4.46
N ILE A 51 -6.45 2.95 -5.56
CA ILE A 51 -7.02 1.96 -6.49
C ILE A 51 -6.96 0.57 -5.87
N PHE A 52 -5.82 0.18 -5.34
CA PHE A 52 -5.66 -1.10 -4.66
C PHE A 52 -6.65 -1.24 -3.49
N ALA A 53 -6.76 -0.22 -2.66
CA ALA A 53 -7.68 -0.22 -1.52
C ALA A 53 -9.14 -0.39 -1.97
N ALA A 54 -9.55 0.30 -3.03
CA ALA A 54 -10.89 0.19 -3.59
C ALA A 54 -11.17 -1.21 -4.14
N ASP A 55 -10.26 -1.76 -4.93
CA ASP A 55 -10.43 -3.09 -5.51
C ASP A 55 -10.41 -4.17 -4.43
N LEU A 56 -9.52 -4.05 -3.45
CA LEU A 56 -9.44 -4.98 -2.31
C LEU A 56 -10.77 -5.00 -1.52
N MET A 57 -11.29 -3.82 -1.18
CA MET A 57 -12.55 -3.71 -0.43
C MET A 57 -13.73 -4.34 -1.17
N ARG A 58 -13.78 -4.20 -2.49
CA ARG A 58 -14.86 -4.76 -3.32
C ARG A 58 -14.82 -6.29 -3.37
N GLU A 59 -13.67 -6.90 -3.12
CA GLU A 59 -13.50 -8.35 -3.10
C GLU A 59 -13.60 -8.95 -1.69
N MET A 60 -13.66 -8.12 -0.63
CA MET A 60 -13.84 -8.61 0.74
C MET A 60 -15.24 -9.18 0.93
N THR A 61 -15.33 -10.32 1.63
CA THR A 61 -16.59 -11.03 1.89
C THR A 61 -17.04 -10.96 3.36
N VAL A 62 -16.28 -10.22 4.18
CA VAL A 62 -16.62 -9.97 5.59
C VAL A 62 -16.83 -8.47 5.81
N PRO A 63 -17.67 -8.06 6.77
CA PRO A 63 -17.82 -6.65 7.10
C PRO A 63 -16.50 -6.04 7.53
N CYS A 64 -16.17 -4.88 6.98
CA CYS A 64 -14.96 -4.14 7.31
C CYS A 64 -15.19 -2.65 7.04
N GLU A 65 -14.48 -1.83 7.82
CA GLU A 65 -14.45 -0.40 7.63
C GLU A 65 -13.19 0.00 6.85
N ILE A 66 -13.22 1.15 6.22
CA ILE A 66 -12.03 1.75 5.61
C ILE A 66 -11.94 3.22 5.99
N SER A 67 -10.74 3.64 6.32
CA SER A 67 -10.35 5.03 6.48
C SER A 67 -9.01 5.25 5.78
N PHE A 68 -8.61 6.51 5.67
CA PHE A 68 -7.39 6.86 4.94
C PHE A 68 -6.48 7.69 5.81
N VAL A 69 -5.19 7.51 5.58
CA VAL A 69 -4.13 8.31 6.17
C VAL A 69 -3.22 8.80 5.04
N LYS A 70 -2.76 10.02 5.14
CA LYS A 70 -1.77 10.56 4.22
C LYS A 70 -0.56 10.98 5.00
N LEU A 71 0.59 10.43 4.59
CA LEU A 71 1.87 10.68 5.21
C LEU A 71 2.72 11.55 4.27
N ALA A 72 3.49 12.46 4.85
CA ALA A 72 4.50 13.21 4.12
C ALA A 72 5.83 13.08 4.83
N SER A 73 6.90 12.84 4.07
CA SER A 73 8.25 12.94 4.63
C SER A 73 8.56 14.40 4.97
N TYR A 74 9.18 14.61 6.13
CA TYR A 74 9.59 15.94 6.55
C TYR A 74 10.78 16.38 5.69
N GLN A 75 10.56 17.39 4.82
CA GLN A 75 11.62 18.06 4.08
C GLN A 75 12.02 19.32 4.83
N GLY A 76 12.91 19.16 5.79
CA GLY A 76 13.56 20.27 6.48
C GLY A 76 15.07 20.17 6.32
N THR A 77 15.78 21.25 6.68
CA THR A 77 17.25 21.32 6.67
C THR A 77 17.93 20.28 7.57
N THR A 78 17.17 19.61 8.41
CA THR A 78 17.58 18.43 9.18
C THR A 78 16.64 17.27 8.81
N SER A 79 17.11 16.39 7.97
CA SER A 79 16.45 15.12 7.66
C SER A 79 16.45 14.26 8.92
N THR A 80 15.36 14.31 9.70
CA THR A 80 15.19 13.45 10.89
C THR A 80 14.60 12.09 10.54
N GLY A 81 14.30 11.84 9.27
CA GLY A 81 13.63 10.60 8.82
C GLY A 81 12.22 10.43 9.35
N LYS A 82 11.64 11.45 9.98
CA LYS A 82 10.29 11.39 10.54
C LYS A 82 9.24 11.63 9.46
N VAL A 83 8.22 10.80 9.47
CA VAL A 83 7.02 10.93 8.63
C VAL A 83 5.97 11.70 9.40
N ARG A 84 5.33 12.68 8.74
CA ARG A 84 4.25 13.48 9.33
C ARG A 84 2.92 13.07 8.74
N GLU A 85 1.91 12.87 9.59
CA GLU A 85 0.53 12.73 9.13
C GLU A 85 0.01 14.06 8.58
N VAL A 86 -0.37 14.06 7.30
CA VAL A 86 -1.05 15.21 6.66
C VAL A 86 -2.56 15.05 6.77
N LEU A 87 -3.04 13.82 6.64
CA LEU A 87 -4.40 13.40 6.91
C LEU A 87 -4.37 12.37 8.03
N GLY A 88 -4.90 12.76 9.19
CA GLY A 88 -4.86 11.92 10.39
C GLY A 88 -6.04 10.96 10.51
N ILE A 89 -5.92 10.05 11.45
CA ILE A 89 -6.92 9.05 11.77
C ILE A 89 -7.83 9.61 12.88
N ASN A 90 -9.13 9.69 12.60
CA ASN A 90 -10.12 10.20 13.54
C ASN A 90 -10.89 9.07 14.27
N GLU A 91 -10.82 7.86 13.76
CA GLU A 91 -11.52 6.70 14.32
C GLU A 91 -10.87 6.23 15.62
N ASN A 92 -11.69 5.69 16.52
CA ASN A 92 -11.19 5.03 17.71
C ASN A 92 -10.68 3.62 17.35
N LEU A 93 -9.37 3.41 17.47
CA LEU A 93 -8.72 2.15 17.13
C LEU A 93 -8.55 1.20 18.32
N SER A 94 -8.93 1.62 19.53
CA SER A 94 -8.77 0.79 20.75
C SER A 94 -9.51 -0.53 20.61
N GLY A 95 -8.78 -1.64 20.80
CA GLY A 95 -9.32 -2.98 20.70
C GLY A 95 -9.66 -3.45 19.28
N ARG A 96 -9.35 -2.65 18.26
CA ARG A 96 -9.66 -2.96 16.86
C ARG A 96 -8.52 -3.74 16.20
N THR A 97 -8.90 -4.60 15.27
CA THR A 97 -7.94 -5.17 14.30
C THR A 97 -7.73 -4.17 13.18
N VAL A 98 -6.52 -3.65 13.07
CA VAL A 98 -6.16 -2.64 12.08
C VAL A 98 -5.36 -3.28 10.96
N VAL A 99 -5.73 -3.01 9.72
CA VAL A 99 -5.01 -3.46 8.53
C VAL A 99 -4.53 -2.24 7.74
N ILE A 100 -3.23 -2.04 7.68
CA ILE A 100 -2.62 -1.00 6.85
C ILE A 100 -2.65 -1.50 5.40
N VAL A 101 -3.15 -0.67 4.50
CA VAL A 101 -3.18 -0.96 3.05
C VAL A 101 -2.21 -0.01 2.36
N GLU A 102 -1.11 -0.56 1.86
CA GLU A 102 -0.02 0.17 1.23
C GLU A 102 0.12 -0.21 -0.24
N ASP A 103 0.56 0.73 -1.08
CA ASP A 103 0.85 0.45 -2.48
C ASP A 103 2.19 -0.30 -2.65
N ILE A 104 3.23 0.15 -1.99
CA ILE A 104 4.55 -0.45 -2.08
C ILE A 104 5.33 -0.34 -0.76
N VAL A 105 5.97 -1.42 -0.36
CA VAL A 105 6.94 -1.44 0.75
C VAL A 105 8.33 -1.64 0.17
N GLU A 106 9.22 -0.71 0.44
CA GLU A 106 10.62 -0.74 0.03
C GLU A 106 11.53 -0.93 1.26
N SER A 107 12.02 0.16 1.87
CA SER A 107 12.89 0.07 3.07
C SER A 107 12.16 -0.42 4.32
N GLY A 108 10.86 -0.21 4.37
CA GLY A 108 10.04 -0.53 5.54
C GLY A 108 9.99 0.55 6.61
N GLN A 109 10.75 1.65 6.45
CA GLN A 109 10.83 2.70 7.45
C GLN A 109 9.48 3.38 7.71
N THR A 110 8.72 3.68 6.67
CA THR A 110 7.38 4.27 6.80
C THR A 110 6.43 3.36 7.56
N MET A 111 6.44 2.07 7.25
CA MET A 111 5.59 1.08 7.92
C MET A 111 5.96 0.91 9.39
N LYS A 112 7.24 0.88 9.69
CA LYS A 112 7.74 0.81 11.08
C LYS A 112 7.23 2.00 11.91
N GLN A 113 7.39 3.21 11.41
CA GLN A 113 6.92 4.41 12.08
C GLN A 113 5.40 4.41 12.25
N MET A 114 4.68 3.93 11.23
CA MET A 114 3.22 3.84 11.29
C MET A 114 2.74 2.83 12.32
N ILE A 115 3.38 1.66 12.41
CA ILE A 115 3.08 0.65 13.43
C ILE A 115 3.33 1.21 14.83
N GLU A 116 4.44 1.89 15.05
CA GLU A 116 4.76 2.52 16.33
C GLU A 116 3.71 3.57 16.71
N SER A 117 3.32 4.43 15.77
CA SER A 117 2.27 5.44 15.96
C SER A 117 0.91 4.81 16.29
N LEU A 118 0.51 3.79 15.55
CA LEU A 118 -0.75 3.09 15.78
C LEU A 118 -0.77 2.34 17.11
N GLY A 119 0.37 1.82 17.54
CA GLY A 119 0.51 1.15 18.84
C GLY A 119 0.11 2.02 20.03
N THR A 120 0.28 3.34 19.93
CA THR A 120 -0.13 4.28 20.98
C THR A 120 -1.64 4.41 21.12
N ARG A 121 -2.41 3.89 20.19
CA ARG A 121 -3.88 3.91 20.18
C ARG A 121 -4.52 2.62 20.70
N ASN A 122 -3.71 1.71 21.20
CA ASN A 122 -4.12 0.44 21.82
C ASN A 122 -4.99 -0.46 20.90
N PRO A 123 -4.62 -0.69 19.61
CA PRO A 123 -5.32 -1.66 18.79
C PRO A 123 -5.11 -3.07 19.33
N GLU A 124 -6.00 -3.99 19.01
CA GLU A 124 -5.78 -5.40 19.30
C GLU A 124 -4.63 -5.98 18.50
N SER A 125 -4.57 -5.63 17.22
CA SER A 125 -3.48 -6.00 16.32
C SER A 125 -3.34 -5.02 15.18
N VAL A 126 -2.14 -4.93 14.61
CA VAL A 126 -1.85 -4.17 13.40
C VAL A 126 -1.25 -5.13 12.37
N ARG A 127 -1.88 -5.23 11.22
CA ARG A 127 -1.43 -6.04 10.09
C ARG A 127 -1.04 -5.14 8.93
N ILE A 128 -0.13 -5.61 8.08
CA ILE A 128 0.28 -4.91 6.88
C ILE A 128 -0.15 -5.70 5.66
N CYS A 129 -0.88 -5.03 4.77
CA CYS A 129 -1.24 -5.51 3.45
C CYS A 129 -0.64 -4.57 2.41
N THR A 130 0.20 -5.10 1.52
CA THR A 130 0.81 -4.30 0.47
C THR A 130 0.60 -4.91 -0.90
N LEU A 131 0.39 -4.06 -1.91
CA LEU A 131 0.29 -4.50 -3.30
C LEU A 131 1.66 -4.97 -3.81
N PHE A 132 2.69 -4.17 -3.60
CA PHE A 132 4.06 -4.48 -4.00
C PHE A 132 5.04 -4.49 -2.83
N PHE A 133 5.97 -5.42 -2.90
CA PHE A 133 7.07 -5.52 -1.95
C PHE A 133 8.38 -5.71 -2.70
N LYS A 134 9.39 -4.91 -2.35
CA LYS A 134 10.77 -5.04 -2.86
C LYS A 134 11.66 -5.66 -1.79
N PRO A 135 11.82 -7.00 -1.74
CA PRO A 135 12.57 -7.67 -0.68
C PRO A 135 14.02 -7.21 -0.56
N GLU A 136 14.65 -6.90 -1.70
CA GLU A 136 16.05 -6.46 -1.74
C GLU A 136 16.29 -5.11 -1.08
N LYS A 137 15.25 -4.29 -0.94
CA LYS A 137 15.34 -2.96 -0.33
C LYS A 137 14.99 -2.93 1.14
N LEU A 138 14.42 -3.99 1.69
CA LEU A 138 13.97 -4.02 3.07
C LEU A 138 15.14 -3.88 4.04
N LYS A 139 15.07 -2.88 4.93
CA LYS A 139 16.06 -2.58 5.95
C LYS A 139 15.55 -2.79 7.36
N GLU A 140 14.23 -2.74 7.54
CA GLU A 140 13.58 -2.85 8.84
C GLU A 140 13.05 -4.28 9.07
N GLU A 141 13.03 -4.71 10.32
CA GLU A 141 12.31 -5.94 10.69
C GLU A 141 10.81 -5.68 10.65
N LEU A 142 10.15 -6.23 9.65
CA LEU A 142 8.70 -6.11 9.47
C LEU A 142 8.09 -7.46 9.15
N ASN A 143 6.93 -7.71 9.73
CA ASN A 143 6.06 -8.79 9.30
C ASN A 143 5.03 -8.22 8.33
N LEU A 144 5.16 -8.58 7.05
CA LEU A 144 4.18 -8.25 6.03
C LEU A 144 3.17 -9.40 5.95
N ASP A 145 1.99 -9.17 6.50
CA ASP A 145 0.96 -10.22 6.63
C ASP A 145 0.40 -10.64 5.28
N TYR A 146 0.23 -9.67 4.39
CA TYR A 146 -0.37 -9.88 3.07
C TYR A 146 0.42 -9.12 2.01
N VAL A 147 0.98 -9.86 1.05
CA VAL A 147 1.74 -9.30 -0.07
C VAL A 147 1.14 -9.82 -1.37
N ALA A 148 0.69 -8.92 -2.24
CA ALA A 148 0.18 -9.33 -3.55
C ALA A 148 1.31 -9.73 -4.49
N PHE A 149 2.35 -8.89 -4.61
CA PHE A 149 3.49 -9.14 -5.50
C PHE A 149 4.81 -8.80 -4.83
N SER A 150 5.75 -9.74 -4.89
CA SER A 150 7.17 -9.43 -4.62
C SER A 150 7.85 -9.13 -5.95
N ILE A 151 8.51 -7.99 -6.05
CA ILE A 151 9.11 -7.49 -7.29
C ILE A 151 10.59 -7.13 -7.07
N PRO A 152 11.40 -7.13 -8.14
CA PRO A 152 12.75 -6.61 -8.08
C PRO A 152 12.74 -5.08 -7.89
N ASP A 153 13.93 -4.50 -7.68
CA ASP A 153 14.07 -3.05 -7.48
C ASP A 153 13.99 -2.29 -8.81
N ASP A 154 12.84 -2.38 -9.46
CA ASP A 154 12.53 -1.61 -10.65
C ASP A 154 11.63 -0.42 -10.31
N PHE A 155 11.75 0.65 -11.07
CA PHE A 155 10.83 1.77 -10.96
C PHE A 155 9.55 1.45 -11.74
N ILE A 156 8.41 1.48 -11.05
CA ILE A 156 7.11 1.11 -11.60
C ILE A 156 6.11 2.26 -11.48
N VAL A 157 5.13 2.27 -12.37
CA VAL A 157 4.06 3.26 -12.44
C VAL A 157 2.77 2.58 -12.89
N GLY A 158 1.65 3.17 -12.56
CA GLY A 158 0.32 2.65 -12.89
C GLY A 158 -0.38 1.97 -11.73
N TYR A 159 -1.63 1.70 -11.91
CA TYR A 159 -2.51 1.12 -10.89
C TYR A 159 -2.41 1.85 -9.53
N GLY A 160 -2.39 3.17 -9.59
CA GLY A 160 -2.28 4.04 -8.41
C GLY A 160 -0.91 4.63 -8.18
N LEU A 161 0.17 4.02 -8.69
CA LEU A 161 1.54 4.53 -8.55
C LEU A 161 1.84 5.58 -9.62
N ASP A 162 2.63 6.59 -9.25
CA ASP A 162 2.92 7.73 -10.11
C ASP A 162 4.39 7.88 -10.48
N TYR A 163 4.60 8.64 -11.54
CA TYR A 163 5.85 9.30 -11.85
C TYR A 163 5.59 10.80 -11.93
N ASP A 164 6.10 11.53 -10.96
CA ASP A 164 5.97 13.00 -10.87
C ASP A 164 4.51 13.47 -11.01
N GLY A 165 3.61 12.80 -10.29
CA GLY A 165 2.17 13.09 -10.24
C GLY A 165 1.31 12.46 -11.32
N LEU A 166 1.91 11.84 -12.33
CA LEU A 166 1.22 11.26 -13.49
C LEU A 166 1.33 9.74 -13.52
N GLY A 167 0.39 9.08 -14.19
CA GLY A 167 0.41 7.63 -14.41
C GLY A 167 -0.47 6.83 -13.47
N ARG A 168 -1.03 7.40 -12.42
CA ARG A 168 -1.89 6.68 -11.48
C ARG A 168 -3.13 6.08 -12.12
N GLU A 169 -3.63 6.70 -13.20
CA GLU A 169 -4.82 6.30 -13.95
C GLU A 169 -4.62 5.08 -14.85
N LEU A 170 -3.37 4.69 -15.12
CA LEU A 170 -3.08 3.54 -15.95
C LEU A 170 -3.59 2.25 -15.29
N LYS A 171 -4.21 1.39 -16.07
CA LYS A 171 -4.82 0.15 -15.57
C LYS A 171 -3.80 -0.92 -15.24
N ASP A 172 -2.77 -1.01 -16.09
CA ASP A 172 -1.65 -1.95 -15.92
C ASP A 172 -0.57 -1.33 -15.06
N VAL A 173 0.34 -2.16 -14.59
CA VAL A 173 1.61 -1.71 -14.01
C VAL A 173 2.68 -1.76 -15.09
N TYR A 174 3.43 -0.68 -15.18
CA TYR A 174 4.48 -0.45 -16.18
C TYR A 174 5.81 -0.31 -15.47
N THR A 175 6.85 -0.86 -16.06
CA THR A 175 8.23 -0.71 -15.57
C THR A 175 8.99 0.23 -16.51
N ILE A 176 9.85 1.06 -15.91
CA ILE A 176 10.69 2.00 -16.66
C ILE A 176 11.57 1.24 -17.66
N VAL A 177 11.68 1.81 -18.87
CA VAL A 177 12.64 1.39 -19.90
C VAL A 177 13.54 2.56 -20.21
N GLU A 178 14.81 2.28 -20.49
CA GLU A 178 15.80 3.31 -20.80
C GLU A 178 15.47 4.09 -22.09
#